data_b35c2dab3c96064c5f023dca1d03ae57
#
_entry.id   b35c2dab3c96064c5f023dca1d03ae57
#
_cell.length_a   1.000
_cell.length_b   1.000
_cell.length_c   1.000
_cell.angle_alpha   90.00
_cell.angle_beta   90.00
_cell.angle_gamma   90.00
#
_symmetry.space_group_name_H-M   'P 1'
#
loop_
_entity.id
_entity.type
_entity.pdbx_description
1 polymer ?
#
loop_
_entity_poly.entity_id
_entity_poly.type
_entity_poly.pdbx_seq_one_letter_code
_entity_poly.pdbx_strand_id
1 'polypeptide(L)'
;MSEKNRVAVVTGASRGAGRGIAIALGQKGYTVYVTGRTRVEGEAALPGTIYETAEAVTAAGGKGIAVRVDHASDAETKALFEQVEAEQGRLDILVNNVAHIDDQLILPGGFWEKTLDLANILNVGLRSQYVASWYAAPMMVREKKGLIVFTSSFGSVCYMHGAAYGAQKAGVDKFAADMAVDLKEYNVAAVSIWMGMLMTERSKKAIAEHPETYGQLAEMAETPEYTGHIIAAMYDDPDIMSISGQTVIGAEIAPDRYGLTDEGGKKPISHRPFLGDPRVPHPAVVR
;
A
#
# COMPACT_ATOMS: atom_id res chain seq x y z
N MET A 1 -14.26 7.03 -27.62
CA MET A 1 -14.65 7.48 -26.27
C MET A 1 -13.35 7.88 -25.61
N SER A 2 -13.19 9.15 -25.16
CA SER A 2 -11.99 9.55 -24.42
C SER A 2 -11.88 8.62 -23.21
N GLU A 3 -10.72 7.98 -23.00
CA GLU A 3 -10.46 7.26 -21.76
C GLU A 3 -10.74 8.23 -20.61
N LYS A 4 -11.78 7.93 -19.81
CA LYS A 4 -12.06 8.72 -18.61
C LYS A 4 -10.78 8.68 -17.77
N ASN A 5 -10.31 9.84 -17.37
CA ASN A 5 -9.13 9.96 -16.51
C ASN A 5 -9.30 9.08 -15.27
N ARG A 6 -8.42 8.12 -15.08
CA ARG A 6 -8.45 7.19 -13.93
C ARG A 6 -7.93 7.89 -12.70
N VAL A 7 -8.52 7.63 -11.56
CA VAL A 7 -8.24 8.31 -10.29
C VAL A 7 -7.77 7.31 -9.24
N ALA A 8 -6.66 7.61 -8.61
CA ALA A 8 -6.13 6.83 -7.51
C ALA A 8 -5.86 7.69 -6.27
N VAL A 9 -6.08 7.11 -5.10
CA VAL A 9 -5.63 7.68 -3.82
C VAL A 9 -4.56 6.74 -3.26
N VAL A 10 -3.38 7.28 -2.93
CA VAL A 10 -2.30 6.53 -2.28
C VAL A 10 -2.04 7.14 -0.90
N THR A 11 -2.33 6.37 0.15
CA THR A 11 -2.15 6.83 1.52
C THR A 11 -0.71 6.63 1.98
N GLY A 12 -0.14 7.63 2.70
CA GLY A 12 1.25 7.57 3.16
C GLY A 12 2.28 7.59 2.03
N ALA A 13 2.08 8.48 1.05
CA ALA A 13 2.84 8.49 -0.20
C ALA A 13 3.95 9.56 -0.27
N SER A 14 4.35 10.16 0.85
CA SER A 14 5.45 11.14 0.85
C SER A 14 6.82 10.52 0.58
N ARG A 15 7.01 9.21 0.78
CA ARG A 15 8.26 8.45 0.60
C ARG A 15 7.99 6.95 0.51
N GLY A 16 9.04 6.16 0.34
CA GLY A 16 9.03 4.69 0.43
C GLY A 16 8.09 4.03 -0.57
N ALA A 17 7.44 2.95 -0.15
CA ALA A 17 6.50 2.20 -0.99
C ALA A 17 5.40 3.09 -1.58
N GLY A 18 4.77 3.93 -0.75
CA GLY A 18 3.69 4.80 -1.20
C GLY A 18 4.11 5.79 -2.29
N ARG A 19 5.35 6.34 -2.19
CA ARG A 19 5.92 7.19 -3.24
C ARG A 19 6.10 6.43 -4.55
N GLY A 20 6.74 5.25 -4.51
CA GLY A 20 6.96 4.45 -5.70
C GLY A 20 5.64 4.00 -6.34
N ILE A 21 4.67 3.54 -5.55
CA ILE A 21 3.33 3.17 -6.03
C ILE A 21 2.66 4.36 -6.73
N ALA A 22 2.71 5.56 -6.14
CA ALA A 22 2.13 6.76 -6.72
C ALA A 22 2.78 7.10 -8.08
N ILE A 23 4.11 7.04 -8.18
CA ILE A 23 4.85 7.30 -9.41
C ILE A 23 4.49 6.28 -10.50
N ALA A 24 4.45 4.99 -10.16
CA ALA A 24 4.10 3.93 -11.11
C ALA A 24 2.66 4.09 -11.66
N LEU A 25 1.71 4.50 -10.82
CA LEU A 25 0.36 4.85 -11.28
C LEU A 25 0.37 6.08 -12.18
N GLY A 26 1.22 7.08 -11.87
CA GLY A 26 1.48 8.24 -12.74
C GLY A 26 1.97 7.85 -14.13
N GLN A 27 2.91 6.89 -14.23
CA GLN A 27 3.40 6.34 -15.51
C GLN A 27 2.29 5.70 -16.35
N LYS A 28 1.19 5.30 -15.72
CA LYS A 28 -0.01 4.77 -16.39
C LYS A 28 -1.08 5.84 -16.64
N GLY A 29 -0.74 7.12 -16.46
CA GLY A 29 -1.62 8.25 -16.76
C GLY A 29 -2.72 8.52 -15.72
N TYR A 30 -2.61 7.98 -14.51
CA TYR A 30 -3.60 8.24 -13.47
C TYR A 30 -3.51 9.67 -12.93
N THR A 31 -4.66 10.23 -12.50
CA THR A 31 -4.68 11.29 -11.50
C THR A 31 -4.47 10.64 -10.14
N VAL A 32 -3.39 10.99 -9.45
CA VAL A 32 -3.01 10.37 -8.17
C VAL A 32 -3.04 11.39 -7.05
N TYR A 33 -3.93 11.18 -6.09
CA TYR A 33 -3.93 11.91 -4.82
C TYR A 33 -2.85 11.33 -3.91
N VAL A 34 -1.79 12.09 -3.73
CA VAL A 34 -0.62 11.76 -2.91
C VAL A 34 -0.86 12.29 -1.51
N THR A 35 -1.10 11.39 -0.53
CA THR A 35 -1.46 11.84 0.81
C THR A 35 -0.40 11.52 1.85
N GLY A 36 -0.31 12.34 2.88
CA GLY A 36 0.63 12.20 3.97
C GLY A 36 0.76 13.48 4.79
N ARG A 37 1.56 13.44 5.84
CA ARG A 37 1.74 14.58 6.76
C ARG A 37 2.85 15.53 6.34
N THR A 38 3.94 14.98 5.77
CA THR A 38 5.18 15.71 5.47
C THR A 38 5.01 16.60 4.25
N ARG A 39 5.08 17.92 4.44
CA ARG A 39 4.89 18.94 3.39
C ARG A 39 6.21 19.55 2.92
N VAL A 40 7.13 19.75 3.85
CA VAL A 40 8.42 20.36 3.57
C VAL A 40 9.55 19.46 4.04
N GLU A 41 10.70 19.57 3.40
CA GLU A 41 11.89 18.84 3.80
C GLU A 41 12.29 19.22 5.23
N GLY A 42 12.70 18.23 6.03
CA GLY A 42 13.05 18.42 7.44
C GLY A 42 11.89 18.28 8.44
N GLU A 43 10.62 18.24 8.01
CA GLU A 43 9.49 17.89 8.90
C GLU A 43 9.54 16.44 9.40
N ALA A 44 10.33 15.57 8.77
CA ALA A 44 10.49 14.17 9.16
C ALA A 44 11.97 13.77 9.12
N ALA A 45 12.32 12.71 9.86
CA ALA A 45 13.69 12.19 9.94
C ALA A 45 14.20 11.60 8.60
N LEU A 46 13.32 11.20 7.70
CA LEU A 46 13.65 10.70 6.37
C LEU A 46 13.21 11.70 5.30
N PRO A 47 13.94 11.81 4.18
CA PRO A 47 13.60 12.71 3.09
C PRO A 47 12.28 12.32 2.40
N GLY A 48 11.74 13.24 1.63
CA GLY A 48 10.54 13.07 0.82
C GLY A 48 9.30 13.75 1.41
N THR A 49 8.56 14.41 0.51
CA THR A 49 7.34 15.16 0.82
C THR A 49 6.20 14.73 -0.10
N ILE A 50 4.97 15.09 0.24
CA ILE A 50 3.81 14.85 -0.63
C ILE A 50 3.89 15.67 -1.91
N TYR A 51 4.50 16.87 -1.86
CA TYR A 51 4.66 17.74 -3.03
C TYR A 51 5.68 17.20 -4.01
N GLU A 52 6.87 16.80 -3.54
CA GLU A 52 7.89 16.15 -4.39
C GLU A 52 7.35 14.87 -5.06
N THR A 53 6.55 14.10 -4.32
CA THR A 53 5.92 12.90 -4.91
C THR A 53 4.87 13.27 -5.95
N ALA A 54 4.04 14.28 -5.72
CA ALA A 54 3.04 14.73 -6.68
C ALA A 54 3.70 15.31 -7.95
N GLU A 55 4.80 16.03 -7.81
CA GLU A 55 5.62 16.49 -8.94
C GLU A 55 6.22 15.31 -9.72
N ALA A 56 6.75 14.30 -9.02
CA ALA A 56 7.28 13.09 -9.66
C ALA A 56 6.19 12.29 -10.40
N VAL A 57 4.99 12.18 -9.86
CA VAL A 57 3.82 11.59 -10.54
C VAL A 57 3.51 12.35 -11.83
N THR A 58 3.54 13.68 -11.79
CA THR A 58 3.25 14.53 -12.94
C THR A 58 4.36 14.41 -14.00
N ALA A 59 5.61 14.42 -13.58
CA ALA A 59 6.76 14.21 -14.46
C ALA A 59 6.76 12.81 -15.12
N ALA A 60 6.17 11.82 -14.44
CA ALA A 60 6.01 10.46 -14.97
C ALA A 60 4.87 10.32 -16.01
N GLY A 61 4.07 11.35 -16.25
CA GLY A 61 3.00 11.37 -17.27
C GLY A 61 1.57 11.32 -16.71
N GLY A 62 1.41 11.26 -15.40
CA GLY A 62 0.12 11.35 -14.71
C GLY A 62 -0.23 12.77 -14.29
N LYS A 63 -1.14 12.89 -13.32
CA LYS A 63 -1.46 14.13 -12.63
C LYS A 63 -1.34 13.91 -11.13
N GLY A 64 -0.27 14.39 -10.50
CA GLY A 64 -0.09 14.33 -9.06
C GLY A 64 -0.83 15.46 -8.34
N ILE A 65 -1.58 15.11 -7.31
CA ILE A 65 -2.28 16.06 -6.43
C ILE A 65 -1.85 15.78 -4.99
N ALA A 66 -1.08 16.70 -4.40
CA ALA A 66 -0.65 16.57 -3.02
C ALA A 66 -1.77 17.02 -2.07
N VAL A 67 -2.15 16.17 -1.13
CA VAL A 67 -3.13 16.49 -0.09
C VAL A 67 -2.54 16.16 1.27
N ARG A 68 -2.40 17.17 2.13
CA ARG A 68 -1.96 16.94 3.51
C ARG A 68 -3.06 16.24 4.29
N VAL A 69 -2.76 15.04 4.79
CA VAL A 69 -3.67 14.24 5.61
C VAL A 69 -2.90 13.58 6.74
N ASP A 70 -3.35 13.77 7.96
CA ASP A 70 -3.02 12.88 9.07
C ASP A 70 -4.07 11.78 9.13
N HIS A 71 -3.68 10.58 8.73
CA HIS A 71 -4.58 9.44 8.71
C HIS A 71 -4.98 8.93 10.11
N ALA A 72 -4.43 9.49 11.19
CA ALA A 72 -4.97 9.31 12.53
C ALA A 72 -6.26 10.11 12.77
N SER A 73 -6.55 11.09 11.90
CA SER A 73 -7.73 11.95 11.94
C SER A 73 -8.79 11.49 10.95
N ASP A 74 -9.92 10.99 11.47
CA ASP A 74 -11.07 10.61 10.63
C ASP A 74 -11.63 11.81 9.87
N ALA A 75 -11.59 13.01 10.47
CA ALA A 75 -12.07 14.24 9.83
C ALA A 75 -11.21 14.64 8.62
N GLU A 76 -9.88 14.50 8.71
CA GLU A 76 -9.00 14.79 7.59
C GLU A 76 -9.14 13.72 6.49
N THR A 77 -9.31 12.45 6.87
CA THR A 77 -9.59 11.37 5.92
C THR A 77 -10.91 11.60 5.20
N LYS A 78 -11.97 12.01 5.92
CA LYS A 78 -13.25 12.38 5.32
C LYS A 78 -13.09 13.51 4.30
N ALA A 79 -12.42 14.60 4.69
CA ALA A 79 -12.21 15.77 3.83
C ALA A 79 -11.45 15.40 2.54
N LEU A 80 -10.47 14.48 2.61
CA LEU A 80 -9.79 13.96 1.44
C LEU A 80 -10.78 13.33 0.43
N PHE A 81 -11.66 12.44 0.87
CA PHE A 81 -12.57 11.76 -0.04
C PHE A 81 -13.69 12.68 -0.53
N GLU A 82 -14.12 13.68 0.26
CA GLU A 82 -15.01 14.75 -0.19
C GLU A 82 -14.34 15.59 -1.30
N GLN A 83 -13.04 15.89 -1.19
CA GLN A 83 -12.28 16.56 -2.23
C GLN A 83 -12.18 15.70 -3.50
N VAL A 84 -11.85 14.41 -3.38
CA VAL A 84 -11.79 13.49 -4.54
C VAL A 84 -13.14 13.43 -5.24
N GLU A 85 -14.24 13.31 -4.50
CA GLU A 85 -15.60 13.29 -5.07
C GLU A 85 -15.92 14.60 -5.79
N ALA A 86 -15.64 15.74 -5.18
CA ALA A 86 -15.92 17.06 -5.76
C ALA A 86 -15.11 17.36 -7.03
N GLU A 87 -13.83 16.96 -7.04
CA GLU A 87 -12.93 17.26 -8.16
C GLU A 87 -13.01 16.24 -9.31
N GLN A 88 -13.29 14.97 -9.02
CA GLN A 88 -13.20 13.88 -10.00
C GLN A 88 -14.54 13.14 -10.20
N GLY A 89 -15.41 13.11 -9.20
CA GLY A 89 -16.67 12.39 -9.22
C GLY A 89 -16.51 10.87 -9.27
N ARG A 90 -15.29 10.35 -9.12
CA ARG A 90 -14.97 8.91 -9.18
C ARG A 90 -13.70 8.58 -8.42
N LEU A 91 -13.56 7.31 -8.06
CA LEU A 91 -12.32 6.73 -7.56
C LEU A 91 -12.16 5.32 -8.15
N ASP A 92 -11.01 5.06 -8.77
CA ASP A 92 -10.71 3.78 -9.41
C ASP A 92 -9.88 2.88 -8.50
N ILE A 93 -8.88 3.45 -7.84
CA ILE A 93 -7.95 2.69 -6.98
C ILE A 93 -7.78 3.43 -5.65
N LEU A 94 -7.97 2.70 -4.54
CA LEU A 94 -7.48 3.10 -3.23
C LEU A 94 -6.31 2.20 -2.83
N VAL A 95 -5.15 2.81 -2.57
CA VAL A 95 -4.00 2.11 -1.99
C VAL A 95 -3.86 2.47 -0.51
N ASN A 96 -4.24 1.56 0.34
CA ASN A 96 -4.06 1.61 1.78
C ASN A 96 -2.61 1.20 2.12
N ASN A 97 -1.73 2.20 2.15
CA ASN A 97 -0.29 1.98 2.39
C ASN A 97 0.21 2.68 3.65
N VAL A 98 -0.50 3.69 4.15
CA VAL A 98 -0.05 4.43 5.33
C VAL A 98 0.24 3.51 6.52
N ALA A 99 1.38 3.73 7.18
CA ALA A 99 1.76 3.04 8.39
C ALA A 99 2.50 3.99 9.34
N HIS A 100 2.40 3.73 10.64
CA HIS A 100 3.29 4.29 11.63
C HIS A 100 4.51 3.37 11.78
N ILE A 101 5.70 3.91 11.56
CA ILE A 101 6.95 3.17 11.70
C ILE A 101 7.82 3.90 12.72
N ASP A 102 8.00 3.28 13.86
CA ASP A 102 8.87 3.74 14.95
C ASP A 102 10.20 2.98 14.90
N ASP A 103 11.29 3.63 15.27
CA ASP A 103 12.62 3.02 15.23
C ASP A 103 12.76 1.87 16.27
N GLN A 104 11.99 1.89 17.35
CA GLN A 104 11.96 0.79 18.33
C GLN A 104 11.34 -0.50 17.77
N LEU A 105 10.68 -0.44 16.62
CA LEU A 105 10.07 -1.61 15.97
C LEU A 105 11.09 -2.75 15.77
N ILE A 106 12.31 -2.40 15.36
CA ILE A 106 13.38 -3.36 15.04
C ILE A 106 14.37 -3.59 16.20
N LEU A 107 14.25 -2.85 17.29
CA LEU A 107 15.14 -3.05 18.44
C LEU A 107 14.85 -4.39 19.17
N PRO A 108 15.84 -5.00 19.81
CA PRO A 108 15.64 -6.17 20.65
C PRO A 108 14.76 -5.84 21.86
N GLY A 109 14.23 -6.87 22.50
CA GLY A 109 13.39 -6.76 23.72
C GLY A 109 11.97 -7.24 23.48
N GLY A 110 11.28 -7.61 24.59
CA GLY A 110 9.88 -8.01 24.59
C GLY A 110 8.95 -6.83 24.29
N PHE A 111 7.73 -7.11 23.82
CA PHE A 111 6.78 -6.04 23.46
C PHE A 111 6.43 -5.13 24.66
N TRP A 112 6.53 -5.64 25.90
CA TRP A 112 6.27 -4.89 27.13
C TRP A 112 7.45 -3.99 27.59
N GLU A 113 8.61 -4.11 26.95
CA GLU A 113 9.80 -3.30 27.21
C GLU A 113 9.95 -2.14 26.22
N LYS A 114 9.20 -2.19 25.13
CA LYS A 114 9.20 -1.16 24.07
C LYS A 114 8.20 -0.04 24.40
N THR A 115 8.33 1.08 23.71
CA THR A 115 7.40 2.21 23.87
C THR A 115 5.96 1.80 23.56
N LEU A 116 5.00 2.32 24.33
CA LEU A 116 3.58 2.16 24.05
C LEU A 116 3.17 2.87 22.74
N ASP A 117 3.97 3.80 22.22
CA ASP A 117 3.74 4.46 20.92
C ASP A 117 3.66 3.48 19.75
N LEU A 118 4.20 2.27 19.89
CA LEU A 118 3.99 1.19 18.91
C LEU A 118 2.51 0.81 18.74
N ALA A 119 1.62 1.14 19.67
CA ALA A 119 0.18 1.01 19.49
C ALA A 119 -0.36 1.87 18.32
N ASN A 120 0.34 2.95 17.95
CA ASN A 120 -0.01 3.76 16.79
C ASN A 120 0.14 3.01 15.45
N ILE A 121 0.87 1.89 15.43
CA ILE A 121 0.87 0.98 14.28
C ILE A 121 -0.55 0.49 14.00
N LEU A 122 -1.33 0.19 15.04
CA LEU A 122 -2.74 -0.23 14.90
C LEU A 122 -3.65 0.95 14.55
N ASN A 123 -3.43 2.12 15.12
CA ASN A 123 -4.25 3.30 14.82
C ASN A 123 -4.05 3.79 13.39
N VAL A 124 -2.78 3.99 12.98
CA VAL A 124 -2.43 4.57 11.68
C VAL A 124 -2.29 3.49 10.59
N GLY A 125 -1.82 2.29 10.94
CA GLY A 125 -1.57 1.22 9.95
C GLY A 125 -2.73 0.24 9.77
N LEU A 126 -3.71 0.22 10.67
CA LEU A 126 -4.86 -0.70 10.57
C LEU A 126 -6.18 0.08 10.58
N ARG A 127 -6.51 0.75 11.70
CA ARG A 127 -7.80 1.45 11.83
C ARG A 127 -8.00 2.50 10.72
N SER A 128 -7.00 3.30 10.43
CA SER A 128 -7.11 4.35 9.39
C SER A 128 -7.40 3.79 8.00
N GLN A 129 -6.89 2.60 7.69
CA GLN A 129 -7.11 1.95 6.41
C GLN A 129 -8.56 1.45 6.26
N TYR A 130 -9.20 1.02 7.37
CA TYR A 130 -10.62 0.77 7.38
C TYR A 130 -11.41 2.05 7.10
N VAL A 131 -11.07 3.15 7.79
CA VAL A 131 -11.73 4.45 7.62
C VAL A 131 -11.61 4.98 6.18
N ALA A 132 -10.41 4.89 5.59
CA ALA A 132 -10.19 5.28 4.20
C ALA A 132 -11.03 4.42 3.23
N SER A 133 -11.07 3.10 3.44
CA SER A 133 -11.88 2.18 2.63
C SER A 133 -13.37 2.47 2.75
N TRP A 134 -13.85 2.82 3.97
CA TRP A 134 -15.24 3.16 4.22
C TRP A 134 -15.69 4.39 3.42
N TYR A 135 -14.84 5.43 3.33
CA TYR A 135 -15.13 6.63 2.53
C TYR A 135 -14.97 6.40 1.02
N ALA A 136 -14.05 5.53 0.61
CA ALA A 136 -13.78 5.23 -0.80
C ALA A 136 -14.86 4.35 -1.45
N ALA A 137 -15.34 3.35 -0.72
CA ALA A 137 -16.23 2.30 -1.25
C ALA A 137 -17.50 2.84 -1.94
N PRO A 138 -18.22 3.86 -1.42
CA PRO A 138 -19.42 4.38 -2.09
C PRO A 138 -19.19 4.89 -3.51
N MET A 139 -18.04 5.52 -3.79
CA MET A 139 -17.68 5.97 -5.15
C MET A 139 -17.48 4.79 -6.10
N MET A 140 -16.79 3.74 -5.64
CA MET A 140 -16.51 2.54 -6.43
C MET A 140 -17.76 1.71 -6.67
N VAL A 141 -18.62 1.56 -5.64
CA VAL A 141 -19.90 0.85 -5.70
C VAL A 141 -20.83 1.50 -6.73
N ARG A 142 -20.93 2.82 -6.75
CA ARG A 142 -21.72 3.57 -7.72
C ARG A 142 -21.27 3.32 -9.17
N GLU A 143 -19.96 3.27 -9.41
CA GLU A 143 -19.38 3.00 -10.73
C GLU A 143 -19.38 1.51 -11.09
N LYS A 144 -19.69 0.63 -10.15
CA LYS A 144 -19.57 -0.84 -10.27
C LYS A 144 -18.19 -1.27 -10.79
N LYS A 145 -17.19 -0.55 -10.38
CA LYS A 145 -15.78 -0.83 -10.69
C LYS A 145 -14.89 -0.11 -9.69
N GLY A 146 -13.92 -0.83 -9.14
CA GLY A 146 -12.93 -0.27 -8.24
C GLY A 146 -11.98 -1.34 -7.72
N LEU A 147 -10.86 -0.89 -7.18
CA LEU A 147 -9.86 -1.74 -6.56
C LEU A 147 -9.38 -1.11 -5.24
N ILE A 148 -9.60 -1.81 -4.14
CA ILE A 148 -9.02 -1.48 -2.83
C ILE A 148 -7.84 -2.40 -2.59
N VAL A 149 -6.65 -1.82 -2.41
CA VAL A 149 -5.41 -2.57 -2.13
C VAL A 149 -4.90 -2.24 -0.75
N PHE A 150 -4.48 -3.26 -0.03
CA PHE A 150 -3.76 -3.14 1.23
C PHE A 150 -2.32 -3.58 1.06
N THR A 151 -1.35 -2.72 1.38
CA THR A 151 0.05 -3.14 1.41
C THR A 151 0.35 -3.88 2.71
N SER A 152 0.80 -5.11 2.57
CA SER A 152 1.04 -6.03 3.68
C SER A 152 2.41 -6.71 3.55
N SER A 153 2.67 -7.69 4.38
CA SER A 153 3.93 -8.45 4.38
C SER A 153 3.79 -9.78 5.10
N PHE A 154 4.83 -10.60 5.00
CA PHE A 154 4.97 -11.87 5.72
C PHE A 154 4.82 -11.75 7.23
N GLY A 155 4.95 -10.55 7.81
CA GLY A 155 4.66 -10.28 9.22
C GLY A 155 3.23 -10.65 9.66
N SER A 156 2.32 -10.86 8.71
CA SER A 156 0.98 -11.40 8.97
C SER A 156 0.99 -12.84 9.50
N VAL A 157 1.99 -13.65 9.18
CA VAL A 157 2.03 -15.09 9.49
C VAL A 157 3.27 -15.51 10.29
N CYS A 158 4.39 -14.79 10.15
CA CYS A 158 5.60 -15.05 10.91
C CYS A 158 5.86 -13.95 11.94
N TYR A 159 6.70 -14.23 12.94
CA TYR A 159 7.16 -13.18 13.86
C TYR A 159 8.11 -12.22 13.12
N MET A 160 7.61 -11.02 12.87
CA MET A 160 8.37 -9.96 12.21
C MET A 160 8.08 -8.64 12.93
N HIS A 161 9.10 -7.98 13.43
CA HIS A 161 9.01 -6.66 14.08
C HIS A 161 8.09 -6.57 15.32
N GLY A 162 7.61 -7.69 15.85
CA GLY A 162 6.82 -7.74 17.08
C GLY A 162 5.30 -7.73 16.91
N ALA A 163 4.59 -7.80 18.04
CA ALA A 163 3.16 -8.10 18.10
C ALA A 163 2.27 -7.07 17.39
N ALA A 164 2.54 -5.76 17.56
CA ALA A 164 1.73 -4.70 16.95
C ALA A 164 1.82 -4.73 15.42
N TYR A 165 3.02 -4.96 14.88
CA TYR A 165 3.23 -5.06 13.44
C TYR A 165 2.56 -6.31 12.87
N GLY A 166 2.75 -7.47 13.49
CA GLY A 166 2.10 -8.71 13.06
C GLY A 166 0.57 -8.60 13.07
N ALA A 167 0.00 -8.03 14.13
CA ALA A 167 -1.44 -7.79 14.22
C ALA A 167 -1.95 -6.84 13.13
N GLN A 168 -1.20 -5.75 12.84
CA GLN A 168 -1.54 -4.82 11.77
C GLN A 168 -1.54 -5.53 10.40
N LYS A 169 -0.52 -6.32 10.08
CA LYS A 169 -0.43 -7.03 8.79
C LYS A 169 -1.50 -8.11 8.66
N ALA A 170 -1.74 -8.91 9.71
CA ALA A 170 -2.82 -9.89 9.72
C ALA A 170 -4.22 -9.23 9.61
N GLY A 171 -4.39 -8.06 10.24
CA GLY A 171 -5.63 -7.30 10.20
C GLY A 171 -5.96 -6.76 8.81
N VAL A 172 -4.97 -6.22 8.08
CA VAL A 172 -5.22 -5.70 6.72
C VAL A 172 -5.46 -6.83 5.71
N ASP A 173 -4.82 -7.99 5.88
CA ASP A 173 -5.13 -9.18 5.08
C ASP A 173 -6.58 -9.63 5.31
N LYS A 174 -7.05 -9.57 6.57
CA LYS A 174 -8.44 -9.87 6.92
C LYS A 174 -9.41 -8.83 6.36
N PHE A 175 -9.06 -7.54 6.35
CA PHE A 175 -9.88 -6.51 5.73
C PHE A 175 -10.08 -6.76 4.23
N ALA A 176 -9.03 -7.14 3.50
CA ALA A 176 -9.16 -7.49 2.08
C ALA A 176 -10.17 -8.64 1.89
N ALA A 177 -10.06 -9.68 2.70
CA ALA A 177 -10.94 -10.85 2.62
C ALA A 177 -12.41 -10.50 2.91
N ASP A 178 -12.68 -9.74 3.98
CA ASP A 178 -14.05 -9.44 4.40
C ASP A 178 -14.70 -8.37 3.53
N MET A 179 -13.96 -7.31 3.16
CA MET A 179 -14.48 -6.28 2.26
C MET A 179 -14.80 -6.85 0.88
N ALA A 180 -14.05 -7.85 0.41
CA ALA A 180 -14.35 -8.53 -0.85
C ALA A 180 -15.72 -9.24 -0.83
N VAL A 181 -16.15 -9.76 0.31
CA VAL A 181 -17.48 -10.36 0.46
C VAL A 181 -18.59 -9.32 0.27
N ASP A 182 -18.44 -8.15 0.90
CA ASP A 182 -19.43 -7.07 0.82
C ASP A 182 -19.44 -6.38 -0.55
N LEU A 183 -18.29 -6.29 -1.22
CA LEU A 183 -18.11 -5.58 -2.49
C LEU A 183 -18.38 -6.43 -3.73
N LYS A 184 -18.51 -7.75 -3.58
CA LYS A 184 -18.61 -8.71 -4.69
C LYS A 184 -19.71 -8.37 -5.68
N GLU A 185 -20.92 -8.07 -5.21
CA GLU A 185 -22.09 -7.79 -6.06
C GLU A 185 -21.96 -6.46 -6.82
N TYR A 186 -21.02 -5.61 -6.39
CA TYR A 186 -20.77 -4.32 -7.00
C TYR A 186 -19.55 -4.35 -7.95
N ASN A 187 -18.95 -5.54 -8.19
CA ASN A 187 -17.78 -5.69 -9.05
C ASN A 187 -16.60 -4.78 -8.62
N VAL A 188 -16.42 -4.63 -7.31
CA VAL A 188 -15.29 -3.93 -6.69
C VAL A 188 -14.40 -4.96 -6.01
N ALA A 189 -13.13 -4.97 -6.35
CA ALA A 189 -12.17 -5.91 -5.78
C ALA A 189 -11.48 -5.31 -4.53
N ALA A 190 -11.18 -6.17 -3.57
CA ALA A 190 -10.33 -5.86 -2.43
C ALA A 190 -9.23 -6.92 -2.32
N VAL A 191 -7.96 -6.51 -2.32
CA VAL A 191 -6.80 -7.41 -2.35
C VAL A 191 -5.74 -6.94 -1.37
N SER A 192 -5.14 -7.86 -0.63
CA SER A 192 -3.92 -7.59 0.12
C SER A 192 -2.70 -8.04 -0.68
N ILE A 193 -1.68 -7.18 -0.78
CA ILE A 193 -0.43 -7.50 -1.47
C ILE A 193 0.73 -7.53 -0.47
N TRP A 194 1.41 -8.69 -0.39
CA TRP A 194 2.66 -8.82 0.33
C TRP A 194 3.80 -8.38 -0.54
N MET A 195 4.45 -7.31 -0.11
CA MET A 195 5.67 -6.81 -0.73
C MET A 195 6.88 -7.56 -0.19
N GLY A 196 7.91 -7.68 -1.00
CA GLY A 196 9.24 -8.08 -0.56
C GLY A 196 9.95 -6.94 0.18
N MET A 197 11.28 -7.08 0.32
CA MET A 197 12.10 -5.98 0.80
C MET A 197 12.18 -4.90 -0.28
N LEU A 198 11.83 -3.66 0.07
CA LEU A 198 11.85 -2.54 -0.87
C LEU A 198 13.10 -1.68 -0.67
N MET A 199 13.67 -1.19 -1.78
CA MET A 199 14.77 -0.23 -1.78
C MET A 199 14.27 1.20 -1.52
N THR A 200 13.76 1.41 -0.32
CA THR A 200 13.26 2.70 0.17
C THR A 200 14.37 3.57 0.75
N GLU A 201 14.07 4.84 1.04
CA GLU A 201 14.97 5.77 1.73
C GLU A 201 15.46 5.20 3.07
N ARG A 202 14.57 4.53 3.81
CA ARG A 202 14.91 3.86 5.08
C ARG A 202 15.86 2.68 4.85
N SER A 203 15.59 1.84 3.87
CA SER A 203 16.42 0.67 3.54
C SER A 203 17.81 1.11 3.05
N LYS A 204 17.87 2.14 2.20
CA LYS A 204 19.14 2.72 1.72
C LYS A 204 19.97 3.26 2.89
N LYS A 205 19.32 3.95 3.84
CA LYS A 205 20.01 4.44 5.06
C LYS A 205 20.52 3.28 5.89
N ALA A 206 19.70 2.27 6.17
CA ALA A 206 20.10 1.10 6.97
C ALA A 206 21.27 0.31 6.32
N ILE A 207 21.25 0.14 5.00
CA ILE A 207 22.34 -0.50 4.25
C ILE A 207 23.63 0.34 4.33
N ALA A 208 23.54 1.67 4.22
CA ALA A 208 24.69 2.55 4.31
C ALA A 208 25.32 2.57 5.71
N GLU A 209 24.51 2.50 6.76
CA GLU A 209 24.94 2.48 8.16
C GLU A 209 25.48 1.11 8.62
N HIS A 210 24.94 0.01 8.04
CA HIS A 210 25.27 -1.38 8.42
C HIS A 210 25.46 -2.27 7.19
N PRO A 211 26.43 -2.00 6.32
CA PRO A 211 26.63 -2.72 5.06
C PRO A 211 26.93 -4.22 5.26
N GLU A 212 27.60 -4.57 6.35
CA GLU A 212 27.91 -5.96 6.73
C GLU A 212 26.66 -6.80 7.05
N THR A 213 25.60 -6.14 7.54
CA THR A 213 24.34 -6.81 7.95
C THR A 213 23.33 -6.81 6.80
N TYR A 214 23.21 -5.69 6.08
CA TYR A 214 22.14 -5.47 5.12
C TYR A 214 22.58 -5.39 3.66
N GLY A 215 23.91 -5.40 3.37
CA GLY A 215 24.41 -5.23 2.01
C GLY A 215 23.89 -6.29 1.02
N GLN A 216 23.85 -7.55 1.44
CA GLN A 216 23.33 -8.64 0.60
C GLN A 216 21.81 -8.51 0.31
N LEU A 217 21.06 -7.85 1.20
CA LEU A 217 19.63 -7.63 1.00
C LEU A 217 19.35 -6.64 -0.13
N ALA A 218 20.30 -5.75 -0.44
CA ALA A 218 20.16 -4.79 -1.53
C ALA A 218 19.97 -5.48 -2.89
N GLU A 219 20.65 -6.61 -3.11
CA GLU A 219 20.57 -7.37 -4.37
C GLU A 219 19.18 -8.03 -4.54
N MET A 220 18.52 -8.35 -3.43
CA MET A 220 17.20 -8.99 -3.43
C MET A 220 16.05 -7.98 -3.39
N ALA A 221 16.33 -6.72 -3.05
CA ALA A 221 15.30 -5.71 -2.86
C ALA A 221 14.57 -5.38 -4.16
N GLU A 222 13.28 -5.14 -4.04
CA GLU A 222 12.38 -4.65 -5.09
C GLU A 222 12.45 -3.12 -5.17
N THR A 223 12.17 -2.56 -6.34
CA THR A 223 11.92 -1.12 -6.42
C THR A 223 10.57 -0.78 -5.78
N PRO A 224 10.42 0.40 -5.17
CA PRO A 224 9.11 0.83 -4.65
C PRO A 224 8.03 0.94 -5.73
N GLU A 225 8.40 1.19 -6.98
CA GLU A 225 7.54 1.28 -8.14
C GLU A 225 6.95 -0.08 -8.56
N TYR A 226 7.65 -1.17 -8.32
CA TYR A 226 7.21 -2.51 -8.73
C TYR A 226 5.81 -2.87 -8.22
N THR A 227 5.55 -2.64 -6.93
CA THR A 227 4.20 -2.84 -6.37
C THR A 227 3.15 -1.98 -7.07
N GLY A 228 3.48 -0.75 -7.46
CA GLY A 228 2.57 0.13 -8.18
C GLY A 228 2.24 -0.38 -9.58
N HIS A 229 3.20 -0.97 -10.30
CA HIS A 229 2.97 -1.62 -11.58
C HIS A 229 2.05 -2.84 -11.46
N ILE A 230 2.22 -3.64 -10.39
CA ILE A 230 1.32 -4.76 -10.09
C ILE A 230 -0.11 -4.26 -9.86
N ILE A 231 -0.28 -3.22 -9.04
CA ILE A 231 -1.59 -2.63 -8.73
C ILE A 231 -2.27 -2.10 -10.01
N ALA A 232 -1.52 -1.44 -10.89
CA ALA A 232 -2.06 -0.97 -12.17
C ALA A 232 -2.52 -2.14 -13.05
N ALA A 233 -1.72 -3.21 -13.13
CA ALA A 233 -2.08 -4.42 -13.88
C ALA A 233 -3.30 -5.13 -13.27
N MET A 234 -3.42 -5.18 -11.95
CA MET A 234 -4.61 -5.71 -11.25
C MET A 234 -5.88 -4.94 -11.64
N TYR A 235 -5.82 -3.60 -11.70
CA TYR A 235 -6.99 -2.79 -12.07
C TYR A 235 -7.40 -2.99 -13.53
N ASP A 236 -6.45 -3.28 -14.41
CA ASP A 236 -6.67 -3.55 -15.84
C ASP A 236 -7.07 -5.01 -16.12
N ASP A 237 -6.96 -5.90 -15.14
CA ASP A 237 -7.28 -7.31 -15.26
C ASP A 237 -8.81 -7.53 -15.33
N PRO A 238 -9.35 -8.03 -16.45
CA PRO A 238 -10.78 -8.29 -16.58
C PRO A 238 -11.29 -9.38 -15.61
N ASP A 239 -10.39 -10.22 -15.10
CA ASP A 239 -10.70 -11.30 -14.16
C ASP A 239 -10.21 -11.00 -12.73
N ILE A 240 -10.06 -9.73 -12.38
CA ILE A 240 -9.60 -9.30 -11.04
C ILE A 240 -10.45 -9.89 -9.90
N MET A 241 -11.73 -10.10 -10.15
CA MET A 241 -12.65 -10.66 -9.15
C MET A 241 -12.27 -12.09 -8.74
N SER A 242 -11.51 -12.84 -9.55
CA SER A 242 -11.01 -14.18 -9.20
C SER A 242 -9.97 -14.16 -8.07
N ILE A 243 -9.32 -13.03 -7.83
CA ILE A 243 -8.36 -12.84 -6.73
C ILE A 243 -8.85 -11.88 -5.65
N SER A 244 -10.06 -11.34 -5.78
CA SER A 244 -10.66 -10.49 -4.75
C SER A 244 -10.85 -11.27 -3.45
N GLY A 245 -10.45 -10.68 -2.35
CA GLY A 245 -10.42 -11.31 -1.02
C GLY A 245 -9.15 -12.10 -0.72
N GLN A 246 -8.24 -12.21 -1.67
CA GLN A 246 -7.00 -12.94 -1.45
C GLN A 246 -5.88 -12.01 -0.95
N THR A 247 -4.94 -12.65 -0.26
CA THR A 247 -3.61 -12.11 0.00
C THR A 247 -2.66 -12.71 -1.03
N VAL A 248 -2.05 -11.86 -1.84
CA VAL A 248 -1.14 -12.26 -2.91
C VAL A 248 0.29 -11.81 -2.61
N ILE A 249 1.28 -12.57 -3.07
CA ILE A 249 2.70 -12.19 -2.96
C ILE A 249 3.10 -11.50 -4.26
N GLY A 250 3.56 -10.23 -4.16
CA GLY A 250 3.91 -9.41 -5.32
C GLY A 250 4.92 -10.08 -6.24
N ALA A 251 5.99 -10.64 -5.67
CA ALA A 251 7.03 -11.35 -6.41
C ALA A 251 6.53 -12.59 -7.20
N GLU A 252 5.37 -13.13 -6.85
CA GLU A 252 4.76 -14.29 -7.54
C GLU A 252 3.71 -13.84 -8.55
N ILE A 253 2.73 -13.05 -8.11
CA ILE A 253 1.61 -12.67 -8.98
C ILE A 253 2.04 -11.81 -10.17
N ALA A 254 3.09 -11.02 -10.01
CA ALA A 254 3.59 -10.15 -11.06
C ALA A 254 4.09 -10.93 -12.28
N PRO A 255 5.03 -11.88 -12.18
CA PRO A 255 5.46 -12.65 -13.33
C PRO A 255 4.41 -13.66 -13.78
N ASP A 256 3.70 -14.33 -12.84
CA ASP A 256 2.87 -15.48 -13.16
C ASP A 256 1.54 -15.09 -13.82
N ARG A 257 0.94 -13.98 -13.38
CA ARG A 257 -0.35 -13.54 -13.91
C ARG A 257 -0.23 -12.38 -14.91
N TYR A 258 0.71 -11.49 -14.69
CA TYR A 258 0.83 -10.23 -15.44
C TYR A 258 2.06 -10.14 -16.34
N GLY A 259 2.97 -11.12 -16.28
CA GLY A 259 4.22 -11.11 -17.05
C GLY A 259 5.14 -9.94 -16.71
N LEU A 260 4.99 -9.36 -15.50
CA LEU A 260 5.75 -8.20 -15.06
C LEU A 260 7.07 -8.61 -14.42
N THR A 261 8.07 -7.77 -14.65
CA THR A 261 9.37 -7.80 -13.97
C THR A 261 9.63 -6.46 -13.34
N ASP A 262 10.53 -6.40 -12.37
CA ASP A 262 11.04 -5.17 -11.80
C ASP A 262 12.04 -4.49 -12.75
N GLU A 263 12.57 -3.35 -12.37
CA GLU A 263 13.52 -2.56 -13.15
C GLU A 263 14.67 -3.43 -13.70
N GLY A 264 15.04 -3.17 -14.97
CA GLY A 264 16.09 -3.95 -15.64
C GLY A 264 15.73 -5.40 -15.97
N GLY A 265 14.46 -5.78 -15.87
CA GLY A 265 14.02 -7.16 -16.12
C GLY A 265 14.22 -8.10 -14.92
N LYS A 266 14.52 -7.56 -13.74
CA LYS A 266 14.71 -8.31 -12.51
C LYS A 266 13.40 -9.01 -12.10
N LYS A 267 13.52 -10.27 -11.71
CA LYS A 267 12.44 -11.02 -11.07
C LYS A 267 12.68 -11.08 -9.57
N PRO A 268 11.93 -10.34 -8.75
CA PRO A 268 12.05 -10.40 -7.31
C PRO A 268 11.86 -11.82 -6.78
N ILE A 269 12.52 -12.13 -5.67
CA ILE A 269 12.48 -13.45 -5.05
C ILE A 269 11.27 -13.51 -4.11
N SER A 270 10.46 -14.57 -4.23
CA SER A 270 9.44 -14.87 -3.23
C SER A 270 10.08 -15.34 -1.93
N HIS A 271 9.69 -14.71 -0.84
CA HIS A 271 10.13 -15.13 0.50
C HIS A 271 9.22 -16.21 1.12
N ARG A 272 8.23 -16.73 0.38
CA ARG A 272 7.30 -17.78 0.83
C ARG A 272 8.00 -19.01 1.44
N PRO A 273 9.07 -19.56 0.84
CA PRO A 273 9.73 -20.75 1.39
C PRO A 273 10.36 -20.53 2.78
N PHE A 274 10.64 -19.28 3.14
CA PHE A 274 11.33 -18.93 4.38
C PHE A 274 10.41 -18.32 5.44
N LEU A 275 9.36 -17.61 5.02
CA LEU A 275 8.52 -16.79 5.90
C LEU A 275 7.08 -17.27 5.98
N GLY A 276 6.69 -18.24 5.16
CA GLY A 276 5.38 -18.89 5.20
C GLY A 276 4.37 -18.40 4.17
N ASP A 277 3.22 -19.03 4.18
CA ASP A 277 2.13 -18.84 3.21
C ASP A 277 1.11 -17.80 3.69
N PRO A 278 0.48 -17.05 2.78
CA PRO A 278 -0.72 -16.29 3.08
C PRO A 278 -1.81 -17.20 3.67
N ARG A 279 -2.52 -16.70 4.68
CA ARG A 279 -3.67 -17.42 5.24
C ARG A 279 -4.82 -17.44 4.24
N VAL A 280 -5.40 -18.61 4.05
CA VAL A 280 -6.60 -18.77 3.23
C VAL A 280 -7.82 -18.52 4.13
N PRO A 281 -8.65 -17.50 3.86
CA PRO A 281 -9.88 -17.28 4.61
C PRO A 281 -10.87 -18.44 4.48
N HIS A 282 -11.55 -18.77 5.55
CA HIS A 282 -12.62 -19.76 5.49
C HIS A 282 -13.81 -19.20 4.68
N PRO A 283 -14.44 -19.98 3.78
CA PRO A 283 -15.46 -19.48 2.87
C PRO A 283 -16.83 -19.22 3.53
N ALA A 284 -17.03 -19.60 4.79
CA ALA A 284 -18.29 -19.38 5.48
C ALA A 284 -18.55 -17.89 5.71
N VAL A 285 -19.75 -17.43 5.37
CA VAL A 285 -20.25 -16.08 5.62
C VAL A 285 -21.38 -16.18 6.64
N VAL A 286 -21.20 -15.54 7.80
CA VAL A 286 -22.22 -15.43 8.85
C VAL A 286 -22.63 -13.97 8.94
N ARG A 287 -23.92 -13.68 8.66
CA ARG A 287 -24.51 -12.34 8.69
C ARG A 287 -25.53 -12.20 9.82
#